data_69099d91f5327c3297a3a396066de212
#
_entry.id   69099d91f5327c3297a3a396066de212
#
_cell.length_a   1.000
_cell.length_b   1.000
_cell.length_c   1.000
_cell.angle_alpha   90.00
_cell.angle_beta   90.00
_cell.angle_gamma   90.00
#
_symmetry.space_group_name_H-M   'P 1'
#
loop_
_entity.id
_entity.type
_entity.pdbx_description
1 polymer ?
#
loop_
_entity_poly.entity_id
_entity_poly.type
_entity_poly.pdbx_seq_one_letter_code
_entity_poly.pdbx_strand_id
1 'polypeptide(L)'
;MQSFSQNRSFHRVVVLALAALFMIAASWWFASSQNKGWSFDMDSFAANTYSRTSASTDKQIDALQDQLRAHPNDWQSYSQLGLAYLQKARETGDPTYYQRTEESLEKALSFQPDDYASISAKGALALARHDFASALEWGEKAVQINPSRTYAYGVVADAQIELGRYEEAIETLQTMVDLRPDMSSYSRISYIRELHGDTEGALEMMQLAVDSGTPNSESTAWVRTQLGNLYFNSGDLERAQLEYQRTLQDYPNYVYALAGLGRVRAAQGEMKEAIQLLSQAVAIVPLPEFVITLGDLYQASGKEDKAEGQYQLVAAIETLHRANGVDMDMEIALFNADHDQNLEETLALARKAYVNRPSIHAADVLAWALYKTGDYQEAERYSAEALQLGTKDSLKLFHAGMVALKLGDRQQAREYLEEALMINPHFSILYAGEATRTLEDLQK
;
A
#
# COMPACT_ATOMS: atom_id res chain seq x y z
N MET A 1 -77.33 -19.74 -3.49
CA MET A 1 -75.97 -19.80 -4.10
C MET A 1 -75.70 -18.57 -4.95
N GLN A 2 -75.54 -17.41 -4.36
CA GLN A 2 -75.11 -16.16 -5.05
C GLN A 2 -74.60 -15.16 -4.02
N SER A 3 -73.39 -15.34 -3.50
CA SER A 3 -72.73 -14.31 -2.66
C SER A 3 -71.27 -14.46 -2.52
N PHE A 4 -70.59 -15.28 -3.35
CA PHE A 4 -69.11 -15.50 -3.23
C PHE A 4 -68.25 -14.90 -4.38
N SER A 5 -68.84 -14.25 -5.37
CA SER A 5 -68.09 -13.73 -6.52
C SER A 5 -67.78 -12.23 -6.42
N GLN A 6 -68.45 -11.45 -5.60
CA GLN A 6 -68.26 -10.01 -5.48
C GLN A 6 -67.02 -9.61 -4.65
N ASN A 7 -66.53 -10.48 -3.78
CA ASN A 7 -65.42 -10.12 -2.86
C ASN A 7 -64.02 -10.24 -3.49
N ARG A 8 -63.87 -11.03 -4.56
CA ARG A 8 -62.56 -11.17 -5.26
C ARG A 8 -62.23 -10.00 -6.19
N SER A 9 -63.24 -9.36 -6.78
CA SER A 9 -63.02 -8.16 -7.62
C SER A 9 -62.66 -6.94 -6.80
N PHE A 10 -63.28 -6.76 -5.64
CA PHE A 10 -62.99 -5.66 -4.72
C PHE A 10 -61.56 -5.73 -4.15
N HIS A 11 -61.10 -6.92 -3.75
CA HIS A 11 -59.72 -7.12 -3.27
C HIS A 11 -58.69 -6.88 -4.36
N ARG A 12 -58.95 -7.26 -5.62
CA ARG A 12 -58.02 -6.99 -6.74
C ARG A 12 -57.93 -5.49 -7.07
N VAL A 13 -59.03 -4.75 -7.00
CA VAL A 13 -59.05 -3.30 -7.23
C VAL A 13 -58.34 -2.57 -6.10
N VAL A 14 -58.50 -2.99 -4.84
CA VAL A 14 -57.78 -2.41 -3.67
C VAL A 14 -56.27 -2.71 -3.74
N VAL A 15 -55.87 -3.92 -4.12
CA VAL A 15 -54.43 -4.27 -4.26
C VAL A 15 -53.78 -3.50 -5.43
N LEU A 16 -54.49 -3.34 -6.55
CA LEU A 16 -53.98 -2.53 -7.69
C LEU A 16 -53.93 -1.04 -7.35
N ALA A 17 -54.87 -0.51 -6.59
CA ALA A 17 -54.85 0.88 -6.11
C ALA A 17 -53.70 1.14 -5.11
N LEU A 18 -53.44 0.18 -4.21
CA LEU A 18 -52.32 0.26 -3.27
C LEU A 18 -50.96 0.12 -3.98
N ALA A 19 -50.85 -0.73 -5.00
CA ALA A 19 -49.65 -0.85 -5.83
C ALA A 19 -49.39 0.41 -6.66
N ALA A 20 -50.44 1.04 -7.20
CA ALA A 20 -50.33 2.32 -7.93
C ALA A 20 -49.92 3.48 -6.99
N LEU A 21 -50.50 3.53 -5.77
CA LEU A 21 -50.12 4.51 -4.74
C LEU A 21 -48.64 4.31 -4.27
N PHE A 22 -48.18 3.05 -4.16
CA PHE A 22 -46.82 2.74 -3.82
C PHE A 22 -45.85 3.14 -4.94
N MET A 23 -46.21 2.90 -6.20
CA MET A 23 -45.41 3.35 -7.35
C MET A 23 -45.40 4.88 -7.49
N ILE A 24 -46.48 5.57 -7.22
CA ILE A 24 -46.54 7.04 -7.20
C ILE A 24 -45.71 7.60 -6.03
N ALA A 25 -45.80 7.01 -4.85
CA ALA A 25 -44.99 7.40 -3.69
C ALA A 25 -43.49 7.10 -3.93
N ALA A 26 -43.18 5.95 -4.53
CA ALA A 26 -41.79 5.62 -4.90
C ALA A 26 -41.26 6.57 -5.99
N SER A 27 -42.06 6.93 -6.98
CA SER A 27 -41.71 7.90 -8.01
C SER A 27 -41.52 9.31 -7.44
N TRP A 28 -42.38 9.69 -6.49
CA TRP A 28 -42.26 10.98 -5.80
C TRP A 28 -41.05 11.02 -4.83
N TRP A 29 -40.79 9.92 -4.15
CA TRP A 29 -39.61 9.73 -3.31
C TRP A 29 -38.33 9.77 -4.19
N PHE A 30 -38.35 9.09 -5.33
CA PHE A 30 -37.24 9.10 -6.31
C PHE A 30 -37.03 10.48 -6.93
N ALA A 31 -38.11 11.20 -7.28
CA ALA A 31 -38.03 12.58 -7.80
C ALA A 31 -37.63 13.61 -6.72
N SER A 32 -38.02 13.39 -5.46
CA SER A 32 -37.60 14.26 -4.35
C SER A 32 -36.18 13.94 -3.84
N SER A 33 -35.67 12.74 -4.07
CA SER A 33 -34.27 12.37 -3.78
C SER A 33 -33.28 12.91 -4.81
N GLN A 34 -33.75 13.24 -6.01
CA GLN A 34 -32.93 13.88 -7.05
C GLN A 34 -32.60 15.36 -6.74
N ASN A 35 -33.30 15.99 -5.77
CA ASN A 35 -33.04 17.37 -5.38
C ASN A 35 -32.22 17.52 -4.09
N LYS A 36 -31.73 16.42 -3.53
CA LYS A 36 -30.66 16.45 -2.52
C LYS A 36 -29.35 16.43 -3.27
N GLY A 37 -28.60 17.53 -3.18
CA GLY A 37 -27.31 17.72 -3.84
C GLY A 37 -26.47 16.45 -3.83
N TRP A 38 -25.85 16.16 -4.96
CA TRP A 38 -24.94 15.02 -5.13
C TRP A 38 -23.90 15.02 -4.02
N SER A 39 -24.13 14.26 -2.98
CA SER A 39 -23.10 13.97 -2.00
C SER A 39 -22.12 13.02 -2.69
N PHE A 40 -20.94 13.54 -3.05
CA PHE A 40 -19.85 12.73 -3.57
C PHE A 40 -19.52 11.64 -2.54
N ASP A 41 -19.73 10.38 -2.95
CA ASP A 41 -19.47 9.24 -2.10
C ASP A 41 -18.01 8.79 -2.26
N MET A 42 -17.15 9.17 -1.29
CA MET A 42 -15.74 8.80 -1.27
C MET A 42 -15.51 7.30 -1.23
N ASP A 43 -16.34 6.55 -0.52
CA ASP A 43 -16.18 5.10 -0.42
C ASP A 43 -16.51 4.43 -1.76
N SER A 44 -17.56 4.88 -2.45
CA SER A 44 -17.84 4.41 -3.81
C SER A 44 -16.91 5.01 -4.85
N PHE A 45 -16.37 6.22 -4.64
CA PHE A 45 -15.32 6.76 -5.50
C PHE A 45 -14.03 5.95 -5.36
N ALA A 46 -13.57 5.68 -4.14
CA ALA A 46 -12.41 4.83 -3.91
C ALA A 46 -12.58 3.45 -4.56
N ALA A 47 -13.74 2.80 -4.34
CA ALA A 47 -14.05 1.51 -4.95
C ALA A 47 -14.14 1.55 -6.49
N ASN A 48 -14.68 2.64 -7.08
CA ASN A 48 -14.83 2.80 -8.53
C ASN A 48 -13.57 3.33 -9.22
N THR A 49 -12.74 4.13 -8.54
CA THR A 49 -11.51 4.70 -9.10
C THR A 49 -10.52 3.59 -9.42
N TYR A 50 -10.47 2.56 -8.57
CA TYR A 50 -9.63 1.39 -8.78
C TYR A 50 -10.04 0.53 -10.00
N SER A 51 -11.22 0.71 -10.58
CA SER A 51 -11.66 -0.07 -11.75
C SER A 51 -11.36 0.56 -13.10
N ARG A 52 -10.65 1.71 -13.15
CA ARG A 52 -10.42 2.47 -14.38
C ARG A 52 -8.97 2.31 -14.86
N THR A 53 -8.81 2.16 -16.18
CA THR A 53 -7.49 2.21 -16.83
C THR A 53 -6.95 3.65 -16.85
N SER A 54 -5.63 3.83 -16.94
CA SER A 54 -4.97 5.15 -17.02
C SER A 54 -5.60 6.10 -18.06
N ALA A 55 -5.99 5.56 -19.22
CA ALA A 55 -6.72 6.33 -20.25
C ALA A 55 -8.11 6.83 -19.81
N SER A 56 -8.72 6.17 -18.82
CA SER A 56 -9.99 6.61 -18.21
C SER A 56 -9.76 7.76 -17.24
N THR A 57 -8.67 7.73 -16.47
CA THR A 57 -8.30 8.79 -15.52
C THR A 57 -7.94 10.08 -16.26
N ASP A 58 -7.23 10.02 -17.40
CA ASP A 58 -6.94 11.19 -18.24
C ASP A 58 -8.22 11.86 -18.73
N LYS A 59 -9.18 11.10 -19.26
CA LYS A 59 -10.48 11.64 -19.69
C LYS A 59 -11.27 12.27 -18.55
N GLN A 60 -11.18 11.71 -17.35
CA GLN A 60 -11.81 12.29 -16.17
C GLN A 60 -11.17 13.62 -15.80
N ILE A 61 -9.83 13.70 -15.81
CA ILE A 61 -9.08 14.93 -15.55
C ILE A 61 -9.48 16.00 -16.58
N ASP A 62 -9.47 15.68 -17.87
CA ASP A 62 -9.85 16.61 -18.94
C ASP A 62 -11.28 17.14 -18.75
N ALA A 63 -12.24 16.25 -18.49
CA ALA A 63 -13.64 16.63 -18.28
C ALA A 63 -13.81 17.55 -17.06
N LEU A 64 -13.11 17.27 -15.94
CA LEU A 64 -13.15 18.10 -14.73
C LEU A 64 -12.50 19.47 -14.97
N GLN A 65 -11.40 19.53 -15.71
CA GLN A 65 -10.77 20.78 -16.10
C GLN A 65 -11.68 21.63 -17.02
N ASP A 66 -12.39 21.00 -17.97
CA ASP A 66 -13.39 21.68 -18.81
C ASP A 66 -14.54 22.24 -17.97
N GLN A 67 -15.04 21.46 -17.01
CA GLN A 67 -16.09 21.90 -16.10
C GLN A 67 -15.63 23.09 -15.25
N LEU A 68 -14.41 23.07 -14.73
CA LEU A 68 -13.84 24.15 -13.94
C LEU A 68 -13.56 25.42 -14.78
N ARG A 69 -13.26 25.28 -16.07
CA ARG A 69 -13.19 26.45 -16.99
C ARG A 69 -14.54 27.12 -17.13
N ALA A 70 -15.63 26.36 -17.18
CA ALA A 70 -16.99 26.89 -17.26
C ALA A 70 -17.52 27.39 -15.89
N HIS A 71 -17.12 26.74 -14.81
CA HIS A 71 -17.60 26.97 -13.43
C HIS A 71 -16.43 27.10 -12.44
N PRO A 72 -15.68 28.22 -12.40
CA PRO A 72 -14.45 28.36 -11.62
C PRO A 72 -14.59 28.25 -10.10
N ASN A 73 -15.82 28.30 -9.57
CA ASN A 73 -16.11 28.20 -8.15
C ASN A 73 -16.72 26.84 -7.76
N ASP A 74 -16.73 25.86 -8.64
CA ASP A 74 -17.25 24.51 -8.37
C ASP A 74 -16.26 23.71 -7.52
N TRP A 75 -16.42 23.80 -6.20
CA TRP A 75 -15.56 23.14 -5.25
C TRP A 75 -15.60 21.61 -5.36
N GLN A 76 -16.74 21.04 -5.75
CA GLN A 76 -16.90 19.60 -5.94
C GLN A 76 -16.03 19.10 -7.09
N SER A 77 -15.98 19.81 -8.20
CA SER A 77 -15.08 19.50 -9.31
C SER A 77 -13.61 19.65 -8.92
N TYR A 78 -13.24 20.63 -8.09
CA TYR A 78 -11.88 20.71 -7.56
C TYR A 78 -11.53 19.52 -6.66
N SER A 79 -12.43 19.11 -5.75
CA SER A 79 -12.26 17.93 -4.91
C SER A 79 -12.04 16.65 -5.74
N GLN A 80 -12.90 16.44 -6.76
CA GLN A 80 -12.78 15.31 -7.67
C GLN A 80 -11.50 15.35 -8.52
N LEU A 81 -11.07 16.53 -8.94
CA LEU A 81 -9.83 16.70 -9.71
C LEU A 81 -8.60 16.35 -8.87
N GLY A 82 -8.57 16.77 -7.58
CA GLY A 82 -7.52 16.38 -6.66
C GLY A 82 -7.41 14.86 -6.50
N LEU A 83 -8.55 14.18 -6.32
CA LEU A 83 -8.60 12.71 -6.26
C LEU A 83 -8.16 12.04 -7.56
N ALA A 84 -8.54 12.60 -8.72
CA ALA A 84 -8.12 12.08 -10.02
C ALA A 84 -6.60 12.23 -10.23
N TYR A 85 -5.99 13.33 -9.78
CA TYR A 85 -4.54 13.50 -9.81
C TYR A 85 -3.82 12.51 -8.87
N LEU A 86 -4.35 12.28 -7.67
CA LEU A 86 -3.79 11.29 -6.74
C LEU A 86 -3.85 9.87 -7.33
N GLN A 87 -4.95 9.54 -8.02
CA GLN A 87 -5.05 8.29 -8.77
C GLN A 87 -4.01 8.23 -9.91
N LYS A 88 -3.83 9.32 -10.65
CA LYS A 88 -2.87 9.38 -11.75
C LYS A 88 -1.43 9.19 -11.25
N ALA A 89 -1.08 9.78 -10.11
CA ALA A 89 0.21 9.56 -9.47
C ALA A 89 0.47 8.07 -9.22
N ARG A 90 -0.52 7.33 -8.70
CA ARG A 90 -0.40 5.86 -8.48
C ARG A 90 -0.26 5.07 -9.77
N GLU A 91 -0.99 5.45 -10.82
CA GLU A 91 -0.96 4.75 -12.12
C GLU A 91 0.37 4.93 -12.86
N THR A 92 1.05 6.06 -12.65
CA THR A 92 2.24 6.44 -13.42
C THR A 92 3.52 6.43 -12.60
N GLY A 93 3.44 6.42 -11.27
CA GLY A 93 4.59 6.64 -10.38
C GLY A 93 5.16 8.08 -10.46
N ASP A 94 4.45 9.02 -11.11
CA ASP A 94 4.91 10.39 -11.31
C ASP A 94 4.51 11.28 -10.12
N PRO A 95 5.44 11.68 -9.24
CA PRO A 95 5.14 12.49 -8.05
C PRO A 95 4.75 13.94 -8.38
N THR A 96 4.91 14.40 -9.63
CA THR A 96 4.49 15.77 -10.02
C THR A 96 2.97 15.97 -9.89
N TYR A 97 2.20 14.89 -9.92
CA TYR A 97 0.76 14.94 -9.66
C TYR A 97 0.42 15.26 -8.21
N TYR A 98 1.31 15.07 -7.25
CA TYR A 98 1.05 15.43 -5.84
C TYR A 98 0.88 16.92 -5.64
N GLN A 99 1.68 17.75 -6.32
CA GLN A 99 1.49 19.20 -6.27
C GLN A 99 0.13 19.60 -6.88
N ARG A 100 -0.25 19.03 -8.03
CA ARG A 100 -1.55 19.30 -8.67
C ARG A 100 -2.72 18.85 -7.78
N THR A 101 -2.56 17.71 -7.10
CA THR A 101 -3.52 17.23 -6.09
C THR A 101 -3.70 18.27 -5.00
N GLU A 102 -2.60 18.74 -4.42
CA GLU A 102 -2.61 19.71 -3.33
C GLU A 102 -3.31 21.00 -3.72
N GLU A 103 -2.91 21.61 -4.84
CA GLU A 103 -3.50 22.84 -5.37
C GLU A 103 -5.02 22.71 -5.60
N SER A 104 -5.47 21.56 -6.13
CA SER A 104 -6.89 21.30 -6.36
C SER A 104 -7.66 21.16 -5.06
N LEU A 105 -7.13 20.40 -4.09
CA LEU A 105 -7.79 20.21 -2.80
C LEU A 105 -7.83 21.51 -1.97
N GLU A 106 -6.76 22.30 -1.98
CA GLU A 106 -6.73 23.62 -1.33
C GLU A 106 -7.77 24.55 -1.92
N LYS A 107 -7.93 24.52 -3.25
CA LYS A 107 -8.96 25.29 -3.93
C LYS A 107 -10.36 24.84 -3.52
N ALA A 108 -10.63 23.53 -3.44
CA ALA A 108 -11.90 23.01 -2.95
C ALA A 108 -12.18 23.47 -1.51
N LEU A 109 -11.20 23.32 -0.61
CA LEU A 109 -11.31 23.69 0.80
C LEU A 109 -11.43 25.21 1.01
N SER A 110 -10.92 26.03 0.10
CA SER A 110 -11.12 27.50 0.16
C SER A 110 -12.59 27.91 -0.02
N PHE A 111 -13.39 27.11 -0.72
CA PHE A 111 -14.83 27.32 -0.90
C PHE A 111 -15.66 26.55 0.13
N GLN A 112 -15.23 25.31 0.48
CA GLN A 112 -15.92 24.44 1.41
C GLN A 112 -14.92 23.87 2.44
N PRO A 113 -14.66 24.57 3.56
CA PRO A 113 -13.60 24.19 4.53
C PRO A 113 -13.80 22.83 5.21
N ASP A 114 -15.05 22.34 5.28
CA ASP A 114 -15.40 21.07 5.93
C ASP A 114 -15.80 19.99 4.90
N ASP A 115 -15.31 20.09 3.65
CA ASP A 115 -15.55 19.03 2.67
C ASP A 115 -14.81 17.76 3.07
N TYR A 116 -15.57 16.74 3.47
CA TYR A 116 -15.05 15.44 3.88
C TYR A 116 -14.12 14.81 2.81
N ALA A 117 -14.51 14.91 1.53
CA ALA A 117 -13.75 14.29 0.45
C ALA A 117 -12.37 14.93 0.28
N SER A 118 -12.32 16.28 0.25
CA SER A 118 -11.05 17.01 0.15
C SER A 118 -10.15 16.80 1.38
N ILE A 119 -10.73 16.79 2.59
CA ILE A 119 -9.98 16.56 3.83
C ILE A 119 -9.41 15.15 3.87
N SER A 120 -10.21 14.12 3.55
CA SER A 120 -9.74 12.75 3.47
C SER A 120 -8.66 12.57 2.40
N ALA A 121 -8.80 13.25 1.24
CA ALA A 121 -7.81 13.21 0.17
C ALA A 121 -6.50 13.92 0.56
N LYS A 122 -6.54 14.99 1.37
CA LYS A 122 -5.32 15.60 1.96
C LYS A 122 -4.57 14.60 2.85
N GLY A 123 -5.30 13.81 3.64
CA GLY A 123 -4.70 12.71 4.42
C GLY A 123 -4.05 11.64 3.52
N ALA A 124 -4.73 11.22 2.46
CA ALA A 124 -4.16 10.26 1.50
C ALA A 124 -2.95 10.82 0.71
N LEU A 125 -2.95 12.12 0.41
CA LEU A 125 -1.79 12.81 -0.18
C LEU A 125 -0.60 12.83 0.80
N ALA A 126 -0.85 13.10 2.07
CA ALA A 126 0.17 13.09 3.11
C ALA A 126 0.77 11.68 3.29
N LEU A 127 -0.05 10.62 3.29
CA LEU A 127 0.45 9.22 3.24
C LEU A 127 1.35 8.98 2.03
N ALA A 128 0.92 9.42 0.84
CA ALA A 128 1.69 9.24 -0.40
C ALA A 128 3.02 10.03 -0.43
N ARG A 129 3.12 11.08 0.39
CA ARG A 129 4.36 11.85 0.61
C ARG A 129 5.19 11.35 1.80
N HIS A 130 4.73 10.30 2.48
CA HIS A 130 5.31 9.77 3.73
C HIS A 130 5.31 10.79 4.89
N ASP A 131 4.41 11.78 4.85
CA ASP A 131 4.15 12.70 5.96
C ASP A 131 3.02 12.13 6.84
N PHE A 132 3.39 11.13 7.64
CA PHE A 132 2.43 10.35 8.42
C PHE A 132 1.80 11.14 9.57
N ALA A 133 2.51 12.13 10.12
CA ALA A 133 1.96 13.02 11.13
C ALA A 133 0.81 13.87 10.56
N SER A 134 1.03 14.53 9.43
CA SER A 134 -0.04 15.27 8.73
C SER A 134 -1.16 14.35 8.24
N ALA A 135 -0.84 13.13 7.80
CA ALA A 135 -1.84 12.15 7.39
C ALA A 135 -2.80 11.80 8.53
N LEU A 136 -2.25 11.59 9.73
CA LEU A 136 -3.04 11.33 10.93
C LEU A 136 -3.96 12.51 11.27
N GLU A 137 -3.43 13.74 11.29
CA GLU A 137 -4.23 14.95 11.58
C GLU A 137 -5.39 15.12 10.59
N TRP A 138 -5.13 15.00 9.29
CA TRP A 138 -6.17 15.09 8.26
C TRP A 138 -7.18 13.94 8.34
N GLY A 139 -6.72 12.73 8.62
CA GLY A 139 -7.56 11.56 8.78
C GLY A 139 -8.50 11.71 9.98
N GLU A 140 -8.00 12.10 11.15
CA GLU A 140 -8.79 12.33 12.35
C GLU A 140 -9.82 13.46 12.13
N LYS A 141 -9.43 14.54 11.47
CA LYS A 141 -10.36 15.62 11.09
C LYS A 141 -11.49 15.10 10.19
N ALA A 142 -11.18 14.24 9.23
CA ALA A 142 -12.19 13.64 8.36
C ALA A 142 -13.15 12.73 9.16
N VAL A 143 -12.63 11.91 10.07
CA VAL A 143 -13.45 11.07 10.97
C VAL A 143 -14.39 11.92 11.83
N GLN A 144 -13.92 13.04 12.36
CA GLN A 144 -14.78 13.98 13.14
C GLN A 144 -15.92 14.55 12.29
N ILE A 145 -15.68 14.86 11.02
CA ILE A 145 -16.71 15.39 10.11
C ILE A 145 -17.74 14.33 9.76
N ASN A 146 -17.28 13.10 9.48
CA ASN A 146 -18.19 12.01 9.14
C ASN A 146 -17.68 10.65 9.68
N PRO A 147 -18.07 10.29 10.92
CA PRO A 147 -17.60 9.07 11.56
C PRO A 147 -18.19 7.77 10.99
N SER A 148 -19.14 7.84 10.06
CA SER A 148 -19.72 6.67 9.42
C SER A 148 -19.03 6.26 8.11
N ARG A 149 -18.03 7.03 7.67
CA ARG A 149 -17.28 6.80 6.44
C ARG A 149 -15.96 6.10 6.70
N THR A 150 -15.75 4.93 6.11
CA THR A 150 -14.59 4.06 6.38
C THR A 150 -13.28 4.54 5.78
N TYR A 151 -13.32 5.32 4.70
CA TYR A 151 -12.10 5.76 4.00
C TYR A 151 -11.13 6.53 4.91
N ALA A 152 -11.65 7.44 5.74
CA ALA A 152 -10.81 8.20 6.66
C ALA A 152 -10.17 7.33 7.76
N TYR A 153 -10.87 6.29 8.23
CA TYR A 153 -10.27 5.31 9.16
C TYR A 153 -9.08 4.57 8.55
N GLY A 154 -9.15 4.26 7.23
CA GLY A 154 -8.01 3.69 6.52
C GLY A 154 -6.80 4.61 6.53
N VAL A 155 -7.00 5.93 6.31
CA VAL A 155 -5.92 6.92 6.38
C VAL A 155 -5.34 7.01 7.80
N VAL A 156 -6.20 7.05 8.83
CA VAL A 156 -5.78 7.08 10.24
C VAL A 156 -4.98 5.83 10.59
N ALA A 157 -5.48 4.64 10.26
CA ALA A 157 -4.81 3.38 10.58
C ALA A 157 -3.44 3.26 9.90
N ASP A 158 -3.35 3.59 8.60
CA ASP A 158 -2.09 3.56 7.85
C ASP A 158 -1.07 4.52 8.49
N ALA A 159 -1.49 5.74 8.87
CA ALA A 159 -0.63 6.70 9.55
C ALA A 159 -0.20 6.22 10.95
N GLN A 160 -1.12 5.64 11.74
CA GLN A 160 -0.82 5.09 13.06
C GLN A 160 0.20 3.96 12.99
N ILE A 161 0.11 3.05 12.00
CA ILE A 161 1.08 1.97 11.79
C ILE A 161 2.47 2.54 11.52
N GLU A 162 2.59 3.50 10.62
CA GLU A 162 3.88 4.11 10.27
C GLU A 162 4.48 4.96 11.41
N LEU A 163 3.62 5.48 12.28
CA LEU A 163 4.03 6.20 13.49
C LEU A 163 4.29 5.26 14.69
N GLY A 164 4.27 3.93 14.50
CA GLY A 164 4.51 2.95 15.57
C GLY A 164 3.39 2.86 16.61
N ARG A 165 2.19 3.41 16.33
CA ARG A 165 1.02 3.44 17.23
C ARG A 165 0.12 2.22 16.96
N TYR A 166 0.68 1.01 17.12
CA TYR A 166 0.06 -0.23 16.64
C TYR A 166 -1.25 -0.58 17.34
N GLU A 167 -1.33 -0.39 18.67
CA GLU A 167 -2.54 -0.65 19.45
C GLU A 167 -3.68 0.24 18.98
N GLU A 168 -3.41 1.53 18.73
CA GLU A 168 -4.39 2.47 18.22
C GLU A 168 -4.82 2.11 16.80
N ALA A 169 -3.88 1.63 15.96
CA ALA A 169 -4.19 1.16 14.62
C ALA A 169 -5.14 -0.06 14.65
N ILE A 170 -4.94 -0.98 15.59
CA ILE A 170 -5.83 -2.13 15.77
C ILE A 170 -7.25 -1.68 16.14
N GLU A 171 -7.40 -0.73 17.07
CA GLU A 171 -8.71 -0.17 17.46
C GLU A 171 -9.39 0.55 16.29
N THR A 172 -8.61 1.32 15.52
CA THR A 172 -9.07 2.02 14.32
C THR A 172 -9.54 1.05 13.25
N LEU A 173 -8.78 -0.04 13.00
CA LEU A 173 -9.13 -1.08 12.03
C LEU A 173 -10.33 -1.90 12.48
N GLN A 174 -10.50 -2.17 13.78
CA GLN A 174 -11.69 -2.80 14.30
C GLN A 174 -12.93 -1.94 14.03
N THR A 175 -12.84 -0.64 14.31
CA THR A 175 -13.92 0.31 13.99
C THR A 175 -14.23 0.33 12.49
N MET A 176 -13.20 0.33 11.64
CA MET A 176 -13.34 0.33 10.19
C MET A 176 -14.09 -0.91 9.69
N VAL A 177 -13.72 -2.10 10.16
CA VAL A 177 -14.36 -3.36 9.71
C VAL A 177 -15.78 -3.51 10.26
N ASP A 178 -16.04 -3.04 11.48
CA ASP A 178 -17.39 -3.03 12.06
C ASP A 178 -18.35 -2.13 11.29
N LEU A 179 -17.87 -1.00 10.77
CA LEU A 179 -18.63 -0.12 9.90
C LEU A 179 -18.84 -0.71 8.51
N ARG A 180 -17.80 -1.30 7.94
CA ARG A 180 -17.86 -1.88 6.60
C ARG A 180 -16.79 -2.95 6.40
N PRO A 181 -17.16 -4.24 6.46
CA PRO A 181 -16.27 -5.34 6.09
C PRO A 181 -16.14 -5.41 4.57
N ASP A 182 -15.00 -4.94 4.04
CA ASP A 182 -14.72 -4.91 2.61
C ASP A 182 -13.22 -5.13 2.31
N MET A 183 -12.86 -5.09 1.02
CA MET A 183 -11.47 -5.23 0.56
C MET A 183 -10.50 -4.31 1.31
N SER A 184 -10.89 -3.07 1.55
CA SER A 184 -10.02 -2.04 2.15
C SER A 184 -9.76 -2.30 3.63
N SER A 185 -10.77 -2.77 4.38
CA SER A 185 -10.62 -3.15 5.79
C SER A 185 -9.86 -4.47 5.93
N TYR A 186 -10.19 -5.49 5.13
CA TYR A 186 -9.53 -6.79 5.20
C TYR A 186 -8.03 -6.72 4.84
N SER A 187 -7.65 -5.95 3.81
CA SER A 187 -6.24 -5.81 3.42
C SER A 187 -5.39 -5.15 4.51
N ARG A 188 -5.93 -4.18 5.24
CA ARG A 188 -5.24 -3.54 6.37
C ARG A 188 -5.13 -4.43 7.60
N ILE A 189 -6.21 -5.19 7.90
CA ILE A 189 -6.17 -6.20 8.96
C ILE A 189 -5.15 -7.29 8.64
N SER A 190 -5.04 -7.68 7.36
CA SER A 190 -3.98 -8.59 6.92
C SER A 190 -2.58 -8.03 7.23
N TYR A 191 -2.35 -6.76 6.89
CA TYR A 191 -1.04 -6.14 7.11
C TYR A 191 -0.68 -6.03 8.60
N ILE A 192 -1.60 -5.60 9.46
CA ILE A 192 -1.30 -5.52 10.89
C ILE A 192 -1.05 -6.92 11.51
N ARG A 193 -1.73 -7.97 11.03
CA ARG A 193 -1.46 -9.35 11.44
C ARG A 193 -0.08 -9.84 10.98
N GLU A 194 0.33 -9.51 9.74
CA GLU A 194 1.68 -9.79 9.24
C GLU A 194 2.75 -9.16 10.13
N LEU A 195 2.59 -7.88 10.51
CA LEU A 195 3.50 -7.18 11.41
C LEU A 195 3.63 -7.87 12.78
N HIS A 196 2.55 -8.50 13.27
CA HIS A 196 2.53 -9.26 14.54
C HIS A 196 2.90 -10.74 14.37
N GLY A 197 3.41 -11.15 13.20
CA GLY A 197 3.85 -12.52 12.94
C GLY A 197 2.72 -13.55 12.80
N ASP A 198 1.46 -13.12 12.77
CA ASP A 198 0.29 -13.96 12.47
C ASP A 198 0.15 -14.17 10.97
N THR A 199 1.07 -14.91 10.37
CA THR A 199 1.11 -15.16 8.92
C THR A 199 -0.16 -15.86 8.41
N GLU A 200 -0.71 -16.81 9.17
CA GLU A 200 -1.93 -17.55 8.79
C GLU A 200 -3.14 -16.62 8.76
N GLY A 201 -3.34 -15.83 9.80
CA GLY A 201 -4.40 -14.84 9.86
C GLY A 201 -4.23 -13.71 8.84
N ALA A 202 -3.00 -13.32 8.51
CA ALA A 202 -2.73 -12.34 7.45
C ALA A 202 -3.16 -12.89 6.07
N LEU A 203 -2.80 -14.15 5.76
CA LEU A 203 -3.20 -14.82 4.52
C LEU A 203 -4.73 -14.96 4.42
N GLU A 204 -5.41 -15.35 5.52
CA GLU A 204 -6.87 -15.44 5.56
C GLU A 204 -7.52 -14.09 5.24
N MET A 205 -7.10 -13.02 5.90
CA MET A 205 -7.67 -11.68 5.68
C MET A 205 -7.37 -11.15 4.28
N MET A 206 -6.19 -11.38 3.73
CA MET A 206 -5.87 -10.96 2.37
C MET A 206 -6.66 -11.76 1.33
N GLN A 207 -6.95 -13.06 1.59
CA GLN A 207 -7.85 -13.83 0.74
C GLN A 207 -9.27 -13.27 0.75
N LEU A 208 -9.81 -12.89 1.94
CA LEU A 208 -11.09 -12.21 2.04
C LEU A 208 -11.11 -10.86 1.29
N ALA A 209 -9.99 -10.13 1.31
CA ALA A 209 -9.86 -8.91 0.51
C ALA A 209 -9.95 -9.20 -0.99
N VAL A 210 -9.28 -10.24 -1.48
CA VAL A 210 -9.35 -10.69 -2.89
C VAL A 210 -10.78 -11.10 -3.26
N ASP A 211 -11.44 -11.90 -2.42
CA ASP A 211 -12.79 -12.42 -2.66
C ASP A 211 -13.87 -11.31 -2.64
N SER A 212 -13.60 -10.21 -1.92
CA SER A 212 -14.44 -9.01 -1.89
C SER A 212 -14.22 -8.09 -3.09
N GLY A 213 -13.24 -8.40 -3.93
CA GLY A 213 -12.84 -7.55 -5.06
C GLY A 213 -13.76 -7.66 -6.27
N THR A 214 -13.82 -6.58 -7.05
CA THR A 214 -14.49 -6.60 -8.35
C THR A 214 -13.56 -7.22 -9.39
N PRO A 215 -14.01 -8.23 -10.17
CA PRO A 215 -13.19 -8.81 -11.23
C PRO A 215 -12.63 -7.76 -12.21
N ASN A 216 -11.42 -7.94 -12.67
CA ASN A 216 -10.73 -7.07 -13.63
C ASN A 216 -10.59 -5.60 -13.16
N SER A 217 -10.62 -5.35 -11.85
CA SER A 217 -10.32 -4.02 -11.30
C SER A 217 -8.87 -3.93 -10.84
N GLU A 218 -8.30 -2.73 -10.91
CA GLU A 218 -6.93 -2.48 -10.44
C GLU A 218 -6.79 -2.79 -8.94
N SER A 219 -7.79 -2.44 -8.13
CA SER A 219 -7.77 -2.73 -6.70
C SER A 219 -7.74 -4.23 -6.39
N THR A 220 -8.46 -5.05 -7.18
CA THR A 220 -8.39 -6.52 -7.04
C THR A 220 -7.02 -7.04 -7.49
N ALA A 221 -6.45 -6.47 -8.55
CA ALA A 221 -5.09 -6.78 -8.98
C ALA A 221 -4.08 -6.46 -7.87
N TRP A 222 -4.26 -5.32 -7.18
CA TRP A 222 -3.41 -4.91 -6.06
C TRP A 222 -3.49 -5.89 -4.89
N VAL A 223 -4.68 -6.15 -4.34
CA VAL A 223 -4.82 -7.06 -3.18
C VAL A 223 -4.39 -8.49 -3.50
N ARG A 224 -4.64 -8.99 -4.74
CA ARG A 224 -4.14 -10.30 -5.17
C ARG A 224 -2.61 -10.32 -5.25
N THR A 225 -1.99 -9.23 -5.69
CA THR A 225 -0.53 -9.10 -5.66
C THR A 225 -0.01 -9.09 -4.23
N GLN A 226 -0.69 -8.41 -3.28
CA GLN A 226 -0.30 -8.48 -1.87
C GLN A 226 -0.44 -9.90 -1.29
N LEU A 227 -1.47 -10.66 -1.68
CA LEU A 227 -1.57 -12.07 -1.32
C LEU A 227 -0.37 -12.87 -1.87
N GLY A 228 0.04 -12.60 -3.11
CA GLY A 228 1.27 -13.16 -3.69
C GLY A 228 2.52 -12.78 -2.91
N ASN A 229 2.63 -11.53 -2.44
CA ASN A 229 3.74 -11.07 -1.60
C ASN A 229 3.77 -11.81 -0.24
N LEU A 230 2.63 -12.01 0.42
CA LEU A 230 2.55 -12.77 1.68
C LEU A 230 3.01 -14.22 1.47
N TYR A 231 2.62 -14.87 0.38
CA TYR A 231 3.12 -16.21 0.06
C TYR A 231 4.63 -16.21 -0.22
N PHE A 232 5.14 -15.23 -0.96
CA PHE A 232 6.57 -15.10 -1.20
C PHE A 232 7.35 -14.89 0.10
N ASN A 233 6.89 -13.97 0.96
CA ASN A 233 7.53 -13.64 2.24
C ASN A 233 7.54 -14.86 3.19
N SER A 234 6.53 -15.72 3.12
CA SER A 234 6.47 -16.99 3.88
C SER A 234 7.18 -18.16 3.20
N GLY A 235 7.88 -17.94 2.09
CA GLY A 235 8.66 -18.96 1.36
C GLY A 235 7.83 -19.85 0.41
N ASP A 236 6.53 -19.63 0.28
CA ASP A 236 5.66 -20.40 -0.62
C ASP A 236 5.70 -19.85 -2.04
N LEU A 237 6.76 -20.19 -2.77
CA LEU A 237 6.98 -19.71 -4.13
C LEU A 237 5.91 -20.18 -5.12
N GLU A 238 5.31 -21.35 -4.90
CA GLU A 238 4.30 -21.92 -5.81
C GLU A 238 3.00 -21.10 -5.74
N ARG A 239 2.51 -20.84 -4.52
CA ARG A 239 1.31 -20.00 -4.35
C ARG A 239 1.57 -18.54 -4.72
N ALA A 240 2.73 -18.00 -4.41
CA ALA A 240 3.12 -16.67 -4.84
C ALA A 240 3.07 -16.52 -6.37
N GLN A 241 3.71 -17.46 -7.09
CA GLN A 241 3.68 -17.50 -8.55
C GLN A 241 2.26 -17.55 -9.10
N LEU A 242 1.41 -18.39 -8.52
CA LEU A 242 0.03 -18.55 -8.95
C LEU A 242 -0.76 -17.24 -8.85
N GLU A 243 -0.64 -16.53 -7.73
CA GLU A 243 -1.38 -15.28 -7.53
C GLU A 243 -0.89 -14.15 -8.45
N TYR A 244 0.43 -14.03 -8.68
CA TYR A 244 0.96 -13.08 -9.66
C TYR A 244 0.51 -13.40 -11.09
N GLN A 245 0.51 -14.68 -11.48
CA GLN A 245 0.05 -15.10 -12.81
C GLN A 245 -1.45 -14.83 -13.01
N ARG A 246 -2.28 -15.11 -12.00
CA ARG A 246 -3.72 -14.77 -12.02
C ARG A 246 -3.93 -13.26 -12.17
N THR A 247 -3.16 -12.47 -11.42
CA THR A 247 -3.20 -11.02 -11.56
C THR A 247 -2.88 -10.57 -12.98
N LEU A 248 -1.83 -11.13 -13.60
CA LEU A 248 -1.43 -10.78 -14.97
C LEU A 248 -2.40 -11.29 -16.04
N GLN A 249 -3.18 -12.35 -15.76
CA GLN A 249 -4.26 -12.79 -16.64
C GLN A 249 -5.43 -11.80 -16.65
N ASP A 250 -5.83 -11.34 -15.46
CA ASP A 250 -6.96 -10.42 -15.30
C ASP A 250 -6.58 -8.97 -15.62
N TYR A 251 -5.32 -8.58 -15.33
CA TYR A 251 -4.80 -7.23 -15.50
C TYR A 251 -3.40 -7.29 -16.17
N PRO A 252 -3.32 -7.42 -17.50
CA PRO A 252 -2.05 -7.53 -18.22
C PRO A 252 -1.11 -6.33 -17.96
N ASN A 253 0.18 -6.61 -17.81
CA ASN A 253 1.23 -5.63 -17.53
C ASN A 253 1.11 -4.91 -16.17
N TYR A 254 0.40 -5.50 -15.20
CA TYR A 254 0.38 -4.95 -13.84
C TYR A 254 1.78 -5.02 -13.22
N VAL A 255 2.39 -3.85 -13.04
CA VAL A 255 3.84 -3.73 -12.74
C VAL A 255 4.23 -4.43 -11.44
N TYR A 256 3.39 -4.36 -10.40
CA TYR A 256 3.64 -5.02 -9.12
C TYR A 256 3.65 -6.56 -9.25
N ALA A 257 2.74 -7.11 -10.05
CA ALA A 257 2.72 -8.56 -10.30
C ALA A 257 3.86 -9.02 -11.20
N LEU A 258 4.29 -8.19 -12.18
CA LEU A 258 5.50 -8.45 -12.97
C LEU A 258 6.75 -8.49 -12.08
N ALA A 259 6.89 -7.51 -11.18
CA ALA A 259 8.01 -7.47 -10.24
C ALA A 259 7.99 -8.64 -9.26
N GLY A 260 6.82 -8.96 -8.68
CA GLY A 260 6.64 -10.12 -7.79
C GLY A 260 6.99 -11.44 -8.47
N LEU A 261 6.50 -11.67 -9.71
CA LEU A 261 6.84 -12.85 -10.50
C LEU A 261 8.35 -12.88 -10.84
N GLY A 262 8.96 -11.73 -11.11
CA GLY A 262 10.40 -11.61 -11.31
C GLY A 262 11.20 -12.06 -10.08
N ARG A 263 10.78 -11.68 -8.87
CA ARG A 263 11.40 -12.16 -7.62
C ARG A 263 11.25 -13.69 -7.46
N VAL A 264 10.09 -14.25 -7.77
CA VAL A 264 9.88 -15.71 -7.76
C VAL A 264 10.83 -16.40 -8.73
N ARG A 265 10.99 -15.89 -9.97
CA ARG A 265 11.93 -16.46 -10.96
C ARG A 265 13.38 -16.39 -10.48
N ALA A 266 13.77 -15.30 -9.84
CA ALA A 266 15.09 -15.19 -9.21
C ALA A 266 15.32 -16.25 -8.13
N ALA A 267 14.33 -16.45 -7.24
CA ALA A 267 14.36 -17.48 -6.20
C ALA A 267 14.44 -18.92 -6.77
N GLN A 268 13.85 -19.15 -7.94
CA GLN A 268 13.92 -20.43 -8.69
C GLN A 268 15.23 -20.59 -9.48
N GLY A 269 16.12 -19.59 -9.48
CA GLY A 269 17.37 -19.60 -10.26
C GLY A 269 17.19 -19.23 -11.74
N GLU A 270 15.99 -18.83 -12.16
CA GLU A 270 15.66 -18.45 -13.54
C GLU A 270 16.03 -16.98 -13.81
N MET A 271 17.29 -16.64 -13.61
CA MET A 271 17.82 -15.27 -13.58
C MET A 271 17.51 -14.44 -14.83
N LYS A 272 17.49 -15.10 -16.03
CA LYS A 272 17.20 -14.39 -17.30
C LYS A 272 15.73 -13.91 -17.33
N GLU A 273 14.80 -14.77 -16.93
CA GLU A 273 13.37 -14.44 -16.89
C GLU A 273 13.07 -13.41 -15.81
N ALA A 274 13.72 -13.54 -14.64
CA ALA A 274 13.65 -12.54 -13.56
C ALA A 274 14.03 -11.14 -14.07
N ILE A 275 15.19 -11.00 -14.71
CA ILE A 275 15.65 -9.72 -15.29
C ILE A 275 14.68 -9.21 -16.37
N GLN A 276 14.12 -10.08 -17.20
CA GLN A 276 13.16 -9.66 -18.22
C GLN A 276 11.90 -9.07 -17.60
N LEU A 277 11.31 -9.74 -16.60
CA LEU A 277 10.09 -9.31 -15.92
C LEU A 277 10.29 -7.99 -15.16
N LEU A 278 11.40 -7.87 -14.40
CA LEU A 278 11.74 -6.63 -13.71
C LEU A 278 12.01 -5.49 -14.70
N SER A 279 12.73 -5.76 -15.81
CA SER A 279 12.97 -4.75 -16.85
C SER A 279 11.66 -4.25 -17.48
N GLN A 280 10.69 -5.15 -17.66
CA GLN A 280 9.36 -4.77 -18.15
C GLN A 280 8.62 -3.90 -17.11
N ALA A 281 8.63 -4.26 -15.84
CA ALA A 281 8.03 -3.46 -14.77
C ALA A 281 8.64 -2.05 -14.70
N VAL A 282 9.97 -1.95 -14.67
CA VAL A 282 10.72 -0.67 -14.64
C VAL A 282 10.46 0.18 -15.87
N ALA A 283 10.32 -0.43 -17.06
CA ALA A 283 10.03 0.31 -18.29
C ALA A 283 8.62 0.92 -18.30
N ILE A 284 7.66 0.34 -17.57
CA ILE A 284 6.29 0.85 -17.45
C ILE A 284 6.22 1.90 -16.34
N VAL A 285 6.70 1.58 -15.13
CA VAL A 285 6.74 2.47 -13.96
C VAL A 285 8.05 2.21 -13.21
N PRO A 286 9.01 3.15 -13.22
CA PRO A 286 10.31 2.98 -12.55
C PRO A 286 10.20 3.29 -11.04
N LEU A 287 9.51 2.43 -10.29
CA LEU A 287 9.47 2.56 -8.84
C LEU A 287 10.84 2.22 -8.23
N PRO A 288 11.26 2.90 -7.15
CA PRO A 288 12.57 2.66 -6.51
C PRO A 288 12.84 1.18 -6.23
N GLU A 289 11.88 0.48 -5.63
CA GLU A 289 12.01 -0.94 -5.28
C GLU A 289 12.21 -1.86 -6.50
N PHE A 290 11.59 -1.53 -7.65
CA PHE A 290 11.79 -2.32 -8.87
C PHE A 290 13.16 -2.05 -9.49
N VAL A 291 13.60 -0.79 -9.46
CA VAL A 291 14.89 -0.36 -9.99
C VAL A 291 16.02 -0.97 -9.17
N ILE A 292 15.92 -0.93 -7.83
CA ILE A 292 16.89 -1.54 -6.91
C ILE A 292 16.94 -3.04 -7.16
N THR A 293 15.80 -3.74 -7.13
CA THR A 293 15.74 -5.19 -7.37
C THR A 293 16.34 -5.58 -8.72
N LEU A 294 16.12 -4.80 -9.78
CA LEU A 294 16.72 -5.04 -11.09
C LEU A 294 18.23 -4.83 -11.07
N GLY A 295 18.72 -3.81 -10.34
CA GLY A 295 20.14 -3.57 -10.10
C GLY A 295 20.80 -4.77 -9.42
N ASP A 296 20.19 -5.27 -8.34
CA ASP A 296 20.66 -6.42 -7.57
C ASP A 296 20.71 -7.70 -8.42
N LEU A 297 19.70 -7.92 -9.28
CA LEU A 297 19.72 -9.04 -10.24
C LEU A 297 20.84 -8.91 -11.27
N TYR A 298 21.14 -7.71 -11.73
CA TYR A 298 22.27 -7.47 -12.62
C TYR A 298 23.60 -7.72 -11.89
N GLN A 299 23.75 -7.24 -10.67
CA GLN A 299 24.94 -7.47 -9.84
C GLN A 299 25.16 -8.96 -9.58
N ALA A 300 24.13 -9.68 -9.13
CA ALA A 300 24.16 -11.12 -8.91
C ALA A 300 24.47 -11.92 -10.19
N SER A 301 24.19 -11.35 -11.38
CA SER A 301 24.51 -11.92 -12.69
C SER A 301 25.88 -11.51 -13.25
N GLY A 302 26.72 -10.77 -12.48
CA GLY A 302 28.02 -10.25 -12.92
C GLY A 302 27.94 -9.17 -14.01
N LYS A 303 26.84 -8.42 -14.08
CA LYS A 303 26.61 -7.33 -15.06
C LYS A 303 26.74 -5.97 -14.38
N GLU A 304 27.90 -5.69 -13.84
CA GLU A 304 28.19 -4.52 -12.99
C GLU A 304 27.79 -3.18 -13.64
N ASP A 305 28.14 -2.94 -14.92
CA ASP A 305 27.76 -1.70 -15.63
C ASP A 305 26.25 -1.47 -15.67
N LYS A 306 25.45 -2.57 -15.76
CA LYS A 306 24.00 -2.46 -15.78
C LYS A 306 23.42 -2.25 -14.37
N ALA A 307 24.01 -2.86 -13.36
CA ALA A 307 23.65 -2.63 -11.97
C ALA A 307 23.85 -1.16 -11.61
N GLU A 308 25.05 -0.62 -11.90
CA GLU A 308 25.39 0.79 -11.68
C GLU A 308 24.40 1.74 -12.36
N GLY A 309 23.99 1.43 -13.61
CA GLY A 309 22.99 2.23 -14.31
C GLY A 309 21.61 2.24 -13.62
N GLN A 310 21.22 1.15 -12.95
CA GLN A 310 20.00 1.12 -12.15
C GLN A 310 20.16 1.92 -10.85
N TYR A 311 21.28 1.79 -10.16
CA TYR A 311 21.54 2.54 -8.92
C TYR A 311 21.62 4.06 -9.15
N GLN A 312 22.18 4.50 -10.27
CA GLN A 312 22.13 5.92 -10.69
C GLN A 312 20.69 6.40 -10.96
N LEU A 313 19.83 5.51 -11.48
CA LEU A 313 18.40 5.85 -11.67
C LEU A 313 17.69 6.03 -10.33
N VAL A 314 18.05 5.28 -9.28
CA VAL A 314 17.50 5.48 -7.91
C VAL A 314 17.77 6.92 -7.43
N ALA A 315 18.99 7.44 -7.60
CA ALA A 315 19.33 8.80 -7.19
C ALA A 315 18.54 9.88 -7.98
N ALA A 316 18.28 9.63 -9.27
CA ALA A 316 17.44 10.53 -10.07
C ALA A 316 15.96 10.52 -9.60
N ILE A 317 15.43 9.34 -9.27
CA ILE A 317 14.08 9.17 -8.73
C ILE A 317 13.97 9.86 -7.36
N GLU A 318 14.92 9.66 -6.47
CA GLU A 318 14.99 10.35 -5.18
C GLU A 318 14.91 11.87 -5.35
N THR A 319 15.72 12.43 -6.25
CA THR A 319 15.74 13.87 -6.53
C THR A 319 14.36 14.37 -6.96
N LEU A 320 13.69 13.63 -7.86
CA LEU A 320 12.35 13.97 -8.34
C LEU A 320 11.31 13.88 -7.22
N HIS A 321 11.34 12.83 -6.41
CA HIS A 321 10.41 12.61 -5.31
C HIS A 321 10.55 13.70 -4.24
N ARG A 322 11.78 14.01 -3.81
CA ARG A 322 12.05 15.09 -2.84
C ARG A 322 11.60 16.46 -3.36
N ALA A 323 11.79 16.75 -4.65
CA ALA A 323 11.30 17.99 -5.27
C ALA A 323 9.78 18.14 -5.25
N ASN A 324 9.04 17.02 -5.09
CA ASN A 324 7.58 16.97 -4.99
C ASN A 324 7.07 16.68 -3.55
N GLY A 325 7.95 16.84 -2.55
CA GLY A 325 7.60 16.75 -1.14
C GLY A 325 7.46 15.32 -0.61
N VAL A 326 8.03 14.31 -1.27
CA VAL A 326 8.05 12.93 -0.78
C VAL A 326 9.28 12.73 0.11
N ASP A 327 9.08 12.27 1.33
CA ASP A 327 10.17 11.82 2.21
C ASP A 327 10.60 10.40 1.82
N MET A 328 11.85 10.25 1.38
CA MET A 328 12.45 8.97 1.00
C MET A 328 13.63 8.57 1.90
N ASP A 329 13.75 9.20 3.06
CA ASP A 329 14.93 9.03 3.91
C ASP A 329 15.14 7.56 4.33
N MET A 330 14.07 6.83 4.64
CA MET A 330 14.16 5.43 5.04
C MET A 330 14.57 4.52 3.87
N GLU A 331 13.94 4.68 2.71
CA GLU A 331 14.19 3.87 1.52
C GLU A 331 15.62 4.07 1.01
N ILE A 332 16.08 5.31 1.00
CA ILE A 332 17.46 5.64 0.59
C ILE A 332 18.48 5.17 1.63
N ALA A 333 18.17 5.28 2.93
CA ALA A 333 19.04 4.76 3.97
C ALA A 333 19.20 3.24 3.88
N LEU A 334 18.13 2.49 3.62
CA LEU A 334 18.20 1.05 3.42
C LEU A 334 19.04 0.71 2.17
N PHE A 335 18.72 1.34 1.03
CA PHE A 335 19.45 1.13 -0.22
C PHE A 335 20.95 1.38 -0.03
N ASN A 336 21.35 2.51 0.56
CA ASN A 336 22.74 2.85 0.78
C ASN A 336 23.43 1.88 1.76
N ALA A 337 22.74 1.45 2.83
CA ALA A 337 23.28 0.48 3.77
C ALA A 337 23.51 -0.88 3.12
N ASP A 338 22.58 -1.34 2.28
CA ASP A 338 22.67 -2.61 1.56
C ASP A 338 23.82 -2.64 0.56
N HIS A 339 24.19 -1.49 0.00
CA HIS A 339 25.23 -1.36 -1.02
C HIS A 339 26.53 -0.72 -0.47
N ASP A 340 26.68 -0.57 0.84
CA ASP A 340 27.83 0.01 1.52
C ASP A 340 28.21 1.43 0.98
N GLN A 341 27.17 2.24 0.66
CA GLN A 341 27.34 3.59 0.11
C GLN A 341 27.14 4.66 1.18
N ASN A 342 27.99 5.69 1.17
CA ASN A 342 27.82 6.92 1.99
C ASN A 342 27.41 6.67 3.45
N LEU A 343 28.04 5.72 4.15
CA LEU A 343 27.56 5.17 5.43
C LEU A 343 27.30 6.22 6.53
N GLU A 344 28.08 7.32 6.60
CA GLU A 344 27.84 8.40 7.57
C GLU A 344 26.52 9.15 7.26
N GLU A 345 26.29 9.50 6.00
CA GLU A 345 25.06 10.12 5.54
C GLU A 345 23.87 9.16 5.70
N THR A 346 24.07 7.89 5.37
CA THR A 346 23.10 6.81 5.54
C THR A 346 22.61 6.73 6.98
N LEU A 347 23.51 6.75 7.96
CA LEU A 347 23.14 6.75 9.37
C LEU A 347 22.36 8.01 9.76
N ALA A 348 22.71 9.17 9.22
CA ALA A 348 21.98 10.41 9.47
C ALA A 348 20.54 10.34 8.90
N LEU A 349 20.38 9.82 7.67
CA LEU A 349 19.08 9.60 7.06
C LEU A 349 18.25 8.58 7.85
N ALA A 350 18.82 7.45 8.26
CA ALA A 350 18.13 6.43 9.05
C ALA A 350 17.64 6.97 10.41
N ARG A 351 18.48 7.77 11.11
CA ARG A 351 18.07 8.43 12.35
C ARG A 351 16.93 9.43 12.13
N LYS A 352 16.99 10.22 11.06
CA LYS A 352 15.92 11.16 10.71
C LYS A 352 14.63 10.42 10.37
N ALA A 353 14.71 9.37 9.56
CA ALA A 353 13.56 8.55 9.21
C ALA A 353 12.90 7.94 10.46
N TYR A 354 13.69 7.41 11.39
CA TYR A 354 13.18 6.87 12.64
C TYR A 354 12.50 7.92 13.53
N VAL A 355 13.01 9.15 13.59
CA VAL A 355 12.36 10.24 14.33
C VAL A 355 11.01 10.61 13.72
N ASN A 356 10.91 10.64 12.40
CA ASN A 356 9.69 11.03 11.69
C ASN A 356 8.62 9.93 11.69
N ARG A 357 9.04 8.67 11.67
CA ARG A 357 8.15 7.48 11.67
C ARG A 357 8.76 6.33 12.47
N PRO A 358 8.58 6.30 13.79
CA PRO A 358 9.20 5.29 14.68
C PRO A 358 8.49 3.93 14.57
N SER A 359 8.40 3.39 13.35
CA SER A 359 7.86 2.06 13.07
C SER A 359 8.94 0.98 13.19
N ILE A 360 8.52 -0.29 13.28
CA ILE A 360 9.45 -1.43 13.28
C ILE A 360 10.30 -1.48 12.00
N HIS A 361 9.82 -0.90 10.89
CA HIS A 361 10.58 -0.80 9.65
C HIS A 361 11.72 0.22 9.76
N ALA A 362 11.43 1.41 10.30
CA ALA A 362 12.46 2.43 10.49
C ALA A 362 13.46 2.03 11.59
N ALA A 363 13.01 1.30 12.62
CA ALA A 363 13.89 0.72 13.63
C ALA A 363 14.88 -0.28 12.98
N ASP A 364 14.41 -1.15 12.09
CA ASP A 364 15.27 -2.11 11.36
C ASP A 364 16.30 -1.40 10.46
N VAL A 365 15.86 -0.40 9.68
CA VAL A 365 16.77 0.37 8.82
C VAL A 365 17.82 1.10 9.64
N LEU A 366 17.46 1.68 10.79
CA LEU A 366 18.40 2.31 11.69
C LEU A 366 19.37 1.29 12.31
N ALA A 367 18.87 0.12 12.73
CA ALA A 367 19.73 -0.97 13.24
C ALA A 367 20.75 -1.40 12.18
N TRP A 368 20.32 -1.55 10.93
CA TRP A 368 21.18 -1.97 9.84
C TRP A 368 22.24 -0.89 9.49
N ALA A 369 21.85 0.39 9.45
CA ALA A 369 22.78 1.50 9.25
C ALA A 369 23.83 1.58 10.39
N LEU A 370 23.43 1.37 11.65
CA LEU A 370 24.33 1.29 12.80
C LEU A 370 25.28 0.09 12.71
N TYR A 371 24.77 -1.07 12.28
CA TYR A 371 25.61 -2.25 12.02
C TYR A 371 26.69 -1.95 10.98
N LYS A 372 26.32 -1.31 9.88
CA LYS A 372 27.24 -0.95 8.80
C LYS A 372 28.28 0.09 9.22
N THR A 373 27.97 0.96 10.16
CA THR A 373 28.89 1.96 10.73
C THR A 373 29.68 1.44 11.93
N GLY A 374 29.38 0.23 12.42
CA GLY A 374 30.14 -0.44 13.49
C GLY A 374 29.66 -0.17 14.92
N ASP A 375 28.53 0.53 15.10
CA ASP A 375 27.92 0.72 16.42
C ASP A 375 26.94 -0.40 16.74
N TYR A 376 27.51 -1.57 17.04
CA TYR A 376 26.75 -2.79 17.22
C TYR A 376 25.86 -2.80 18.49
N GLN A 377 26.25 -2.10 19.57
CA GLN A 377 25.46 -1.98 20.78
C GLN A 377 24.19 -1.17 20.56
N GLU A 378 24.28 -0.06 19.84
CA GLU A 378 23.11 0.70 19.49
C GLU A 378 22.24 -0.04 18.46
N ALA A 379 22.86 -0.76 17.50
CA ALA A 379 22.18 -1.60 16.53
C ALA A 379 21.33 -2.70 17.20
N GLU A 380 21.82 -3.35 18.25
CA GLU A 380 21.08 -4.37 19.00
C GLU A 380 19.78 -3.84 19.57
N ARG A 381 19.81 -2.64 20.14
CA ARG A 381 18.62 -1.99 20.71
C ARG A 381 17.53 -1.79 19.66
N TYR A 382 17.90 -1.26 18.49
CA TYR A 382 16.93 -1.02 17.39
C TYR A 382 16.52 -2.32 16.69
N SER A 383 17.39 -3.33 16.62
CA SER A 383 17.00 -4.67 16.15
C SER A 383 15.93 -5.30 17.05
N ALA A 384 16.09 -5.17 18.38
CA ALA A 384 15.09 -5.65 19.33
C ALA A 384 13.75 -4.91 19.15
N GLU A 385 13.79 -3.59 18.91
CA GLU A 385 12.61 -2.80 18.62
C GLU A 385 11.96 -3.19 17.28
N ALA A 386 12.76 -3.46 16.24
CA ALA A 386 12.27 -3.94 14.94
C ALA A 386 11.53 -5.28 15.03
N LEU A 387 11.87 -6.10 16.02
CA LEU A 387 11.28 -7.42 16.25
C LEU A 387 10.22 -7.44 17.38
N GLN A 388 9.91 -6.31 18.04
CA GLN A 388 9.06 -6.24 19.23
C GLN A 388 7.63 -6.77 19.05
N LEU A 389 7.10 -6.75 17.82
CA LEU A 389 5.77 -7.26 17.50
C LEU A 389 5.76 -8.77 17.21
N GLY A 390 6.92 -9.44 17.23
CA GLY A 390 7.04 -10.84 16.85
C GLY A 390 6.93 -11.12 15.36
N THR A 391 7.25 -10.11 14.53
CA THR A 391 7.20 -10.22 13.05
C THR A 391 8.02 -11.41 12.54
N LYS A 392 7.53 -12.04 11.47
CA LYS A 392 8.19 -13.13 10.74
C LYS A 392 8.89 -12.63 9.47
N ASP A 393 9.44 -11.43 9.51
CA ASP A 393 10.19 -10.83 8.42
C ASP A 393 11.64 -11.39 8.41
N SER A 394 11.96 -12.22 7.43
CA SER A 394 13.26 -12.87 7.29
C SER A 394 14.42 -11.88 7.13
N LEU A 395 14.20 -10.69 6.52
CA LEU A 395 15.25 -9.70 6.39
C LEU A 395 15.59 -9.06 7.74
N LYS A 396 14.59 -8.71 8.54
CA LYS A 396 14.80 -8.18 9.90
C LYS A 396 15.49 -9.20 10.82
N LEU A 397 15.09 -10.47 10.72
CA LEU A 397 15.75 -11.55 11.45
C LEU A 397 17.21 -11.73 10.99
N PHE A 398 17.50 -11.62 9.70
CA PHE A 398 18.88 -11.63 9.19
C PHE A 398 19.69 -10.46 9.76
N HIS A 399 19.18 -9.23 9.71
CA HIS A 399 19.86 -8.04 10.26
C HIS A 399 20.17 -8.25 11.76
N ALA A 400 19.19 -8.69 12.55
CA ALA A 400 19.37 -8.97 13.97
C ALA A 400 20.40 -10.09 14.22
N GLY A 401 20.39 -11.14 13.40
CA GLY A 401 21.37 -12.22 13.46
C GLY A 401 22.80 -11.74 13.20
N MET A 402 22.99 -10.84 12.23
CA MET A 402 24.30 -10.27 11.93
C MET A 402 24.79 -9.33 13.03
N VAL A 403 23.88 -8.57 13.65
CA VAL A 403 24.20 -7.72 14.81
C VAL A 403 24.64 -8.58 16.00
N ALA A 404 23.87 -9.62 16.36
CA ALA A 404 24.19 -10.55 17.44
C ALA A 404 25.56 -11.23 17.21
N LEU A 405 25.86 -11.62 15.98
CA LEU A 405 27.14 -12.21 15.61
C LEU A 405 28.32 -11.26 15.88
N LYS A 406 28.19 -9.97 15.54
CA LYS A 406 29.23 -8.95 15.80
C LYS A 406 29.44 -8.67 17.27
N LEU A 407 28.40 -8.82 18.09
CA LEU A 407 28.49 -8.71 19.55
C LEU A 407 29.06 -9.98 20.21
N GLY A 408 29.25 -11.06 19.46
CA GLY A 408 29.79 -12.33 19.95
C GLY A 408 28.73 -13.29 20.49
N ASP A 409 27.47 -12.96 20.43
CA ASP A 409 26.37 -13.86 20.80
C ASP A 409 26.08 -14.84 19.65
N ARG A 410 26.91 -15.88 19.56
CA ARG A 410 26.79 -16.90 18.51
C ARG A 410 25.49 -17.70 18.59
N GLN A 411 24.93 -17.88 19.80
CA GLN A 411 23.70 -18.61 19.95
C GLN A 411 22.53 -17.83 19.39
N GLN A 412 22.38 -16.58 19.80
CA GLN A 412 21.29 -15.72 19.33
C GLN A 412 21.40 -15.46 17.82
N ALA A 413 22.63 -15.27 17.29
CA ALA A 413 22.88 -15.13 15.86
C ALA A 413 22.39 -16.38 15.09
N ARG A 414 22.70 -17.59 15.60
CA ARG A 414 22.23 -18.83 14.98
C ARG A 414 20.71 -18.92 15.00
N GLU A 415 20.07 -18.64 16.13
CA GLU A 415 18.61 -18.72 16.26
C GLU A 415 17.90 -17.79 15.26
N TYR A 416 18.34 -16.53 15.11
CA TYR A 416 17.78 -15.60 14.14
C TYR A 416 18.02 -16.02 12.69
N LEU A 417 19.22 -16.50 12.35
CA LEU A 417 19.53 -16.91 10.97
C LEU A 417 18.80 -18.21 10.59
N GLU A 418 18.66 -19.17 11.53
CA GLU A 418 17.86 -20.38 11.36
C GLU A 418 16.38 -19.99 11.09
N GLU A 419 15.81 -19.12 11.89
CA GLU A 419 14.43 -18.66 11.73
C GLU A 419 14.24 -17.92 10.39
N ALA A 420 15.12 -17.00 10.02
CA ALA A 420 15.07 -16.30 8.76
C ALA A 420 15.03 -17.23 7.55
N LEU A 421 15.95 -18.21 7.51
CA LEU A 421 16.04 -19.18 6.41
C LEU A 421 14.93 -20.23 6.43
N MET A 422 14.39 -20.55 7.61
CA MET A 422 13.25 -21.46 7.74
C MET A 422 11.97 -20.81 7.20
N ILE A 423 11.76 -19.52 7.45
CA ILE A 423 10.60 -18.77 6.93
C ILE A 423 10.72 -18.60 5.42
N ASN A 424 11.82 -18.05 4.93
CA ASN A 424 12.05 -17.84 3.51
C ASN A 424 13.54 -17.94 3.15
N PRO A 425 14.01 -19.04 2.57
CA PRO A 425 15.42 -19.17 2.16
C PRO A 425 15.81 -18.28 0.97
N HIS A 426 14.85 -17.53 0.40
CA HIS A 426 15.03 -16.63 -0.75
C HIS A 426 14.65 -15.18 -0.42
N PHE A 427 14.68 -14.79 0.86
CA PHE A 427 14.21 -13.49 1.35
C PHE A 427 14.93 -12.28 0.72
N SER A 428 16.18 -12.45 0.28
CA SER A 428 16.99 -11.38 -0.32
C SER A 428 17.91 -11.94 -1.40
N ILE A 429 18.02 -11.21 -2.52
CA ILE A 429 18.99 -11.50 -3.59
C ILE A 429 20.42 -11.30 -3.07
N LEU A 430 20.62 -10.30 -2.20
CA LEU A 430 21.94 -9.93 -1.66
C LEU A 430 22.35 -10.86 -0.50
N TYR A 431 21.44 -11.16 0.42
CA TYR A 431 21.80 -11.67 1.75
C TYR A 431 21.42 -13.13 2.03
N ALA A 432 20.50 -13.75 1.27
CA ALA A 432 20.11 -15.13 1.57
C ALA A 432 21.29 -16.13 1.50
N GLY A 433 22.19 -15.93 0.53
CA GLY A 433 23.43 -16.72 0.42
C GLY A 433 24.44 -16.44 1.54
N GLU A 434 24.52 -15.21 2.05
CA GLU A 434 25.35 -14.85 3.20
C GLU A 434 24.81 -15.48 4.47
N ALA A 435 23.50 -15.38 4.70
CA ALA A 435 22.82 -16.01 5.85
C ALA A 435 23.11 -17.51 5.92
N THR A 436 23.02 -18.21 4.79
CA THR A 436 23.31 -19.66 4.69
C THR A 436 24.75 -19.95 5.07
N ARG A 437 25.74 -19.26 4.48
CA ARG A 437 27.15 -19.48 4.79
C ARG A 437 27.49 -19.16 6.24
N THR A 438 26.93 -18.06 6.78
CA THR A 438 27.16 -17.66 8.17
C THR A 438 26.61 -18.72 9.13
N LEU A 439 25.41 -19.25 8.85
CA LEU A 439 24.82 -20.31 9.66
C LEU A 439 25.66 -21.59 9.63
N GLU A 440 26.16 -22.02 8.47
CA GLU A 440 27.08 -23.17 8.34
C GLU A 440 28.37 -22.99 9.18
N ASP A 441 28.91 -21.77 9.24
CA ASP A 441 30.12 -21.45 10.03
C ASP A 441 29.83 -21.39 11.54
N LEU A 442 28.60 -21.06 11.92
CA LEU A 442 28.16 -21.09 13.33
C LEU A 442 27.94 -22.52 13.86
N GLN A 443 27.70 -23.49 12.97
CA GLN A 443 27.47 -24.90 13.30
C GLN A 443 28.78 -25.70 13.45
N LYS A 444 29.91 -25.14 12.99
CA LYS A 444 31.27 -25.74 13.16
C LYS A 444 31.85 -25.40 14.51
#